data_d5870c8c6bad6a656900a2fda63d3095
#
_entry.id   d5870c8c6bad6a656900a2fda63d3095
#
_cell.length_a   1.000
_cell.length_b   1.000
_cell.length_c   1.000
_cell.angle_alpha   90.00
_cell.angle_beta   90.00
_cell.angle_gamma   90.00
#
_symmetry.space_group_name_H-M   'P 1'
#
loop_
_entity.id
_entity.type
_entity.pdbx_description
1 polymer ?
#
loop_
_entity_poly.entity_id
_entity_poly.type
_entity_poly.pdbx_seq_one_letter_code
_entity_poly.pdbx_strand_id
1 'polypeptide(L)'
;EDLALTTNGVLLAQHAAELKGNGLHRVTVSLDSLDEAVFRKMSGGFGGLPQVLEGIEAALAAGLRPVKVNTVVQRGLNDHTVLNLLEHFRGTEVTVRLIEYMDVGNRNAWEPAQVVPSADILRQIAARWPVTAAPGRYRGEVASRYTYDDGAGEIGFVSSVSEPFCGDLDAADCDLLTT
;
A
#
# COMPACT_ATOMS: atom_id res chain seq x y z
N GLU A 1 -20.00 13.19 -1.83
CA GLU A 1 -18.88 12.91 -0.92
C GLU A 1 -18.15 11.64 -1.38
N ASP A 2 -16.83 11.61 -1.27
CA ASP A 2 -15.99 10.47 -1.65
C ASP A 2 -15.68 9.65 -0.37
N LEU A 3 -16.38 8.53 -0.19
CA LEU A 3 -16.20 7.64 0.94
C LEU A 3 -15.12 6.59 0.66
N ALA A 4 -14.15 6.48 1.57
CA ALA A 4 -13.06 5.53 1.49
C ALA A 4 -12.98 4.68 2.76
N LEU A 5 -12.61 3.41 2.60
CA LEU A 5 -12.36 2.48 3.70
C LEU A 5 -10.91 2.01 3.65
N THR A 6 -10.25 1.96 4.80
CA THR A 6 -9.00 1.21 4.97
C THR A 6 -9.28 0.02 5.88
N THR A 7 -8.83 -1.17 5.50
CA THR A 7 -9.14 -2.43 6.19
C THR A 7 -8.00 -3.43 6.08
N ASN A 8 -7.95 -4.43 6.97
CA ASN A 8 -7.09 -5.60 6.82
C ASN A 8 -7.63 -6.62 5.79
N GLY A 9 -8.83 -6.40 5.24
CA GLY A 9 -9.41 -7.20 4.16
C GLY A 9 -10.11 -8.50 4.57
N VAL A 10 -9.91 -9.00 5.80
CA VAL A 10 -10.37 -10.33 6.24
C VAL A 10 -11.88 -10.54 6.09
N LEU A 11 -12.68 -9.52 6.35
CA LEU A 11 -14.14 -9.56 6.25
C LEU A 11 -14.68 -8.92 4.96
N LEU A 12 -13.80 -8.40 4.12
CA LEU A 12 -14.20 -7.59 2.96
C LEU A 12 -15.01 -8.39 1.95
N ALA A 13 -14.70 -9.67 1.74
CA ALA A 13 -15.45 -10.55 0.84
C ALA A 13 -16.95 -10.65 1.21
N GLN A 14 -17.25 -10.62 2.51
CA GLN A 14 -18.63 -10.72 3.01
C GLN A 14 -19.41 -9.43 2.88
N HIS A 15 -18.73 -8.28 2.88
CA HIS A 15 -19.36 -6.96 3.00
C HIS A 15 -19.18 -6.05 1.77
N ALA A 16 -18.33 -6.40 0.80
CA ALA A 16 -17.97 -5.51 -0.31
C ALA A 16 -19.20 -4.99 -1.09
N ALA A 17 -20.14 -5.87 -1.41
CA ALA A 17 -21.36 -5.50 -2.16
C ALA A 17 -22.29 -4.61 -1.33
N GLU A 18 -22.47 -4.91 -0.04
CA GLU A 18 -23.27 -4.11 0.89
C GLU A 18 -22.67 -2.71 1.08
N LEU A 19 -21.35 -2.64 1.32
CA LEU A 19 -20.61 -1.38 1.45
C LEU A 19 -20.74 -0.52 0.19
N LYS A 20 -20.62 -1.12 -0.99
CA LYS A 20 -20.84 -0.42 -2.27
C LYS A 20 -22.27 0.10 -2.39
N GLY A 21 -23.26 -0.70 -2.04
CA GLY A 21 -24.68 -0.33 -2.05
C GLY A 21 -25.00 0.82 -1.09
N ASN A 22 -24.26 0.92 0.01
CA ASN A 22 -24.38 2.01 0.99
C ASN A 22 -23.48 3.23 0.69
N GLY A 23 -22.91 3.31 -0.51
CA GLY A 23 -22.21 4.51 -0.99
C GLY A 23 -20.70 4.52 -0.75
N LEU A 24 -20.08 3.39 -0.41
CA LEU A 24 -18.62 3.31 -0.40
C LEU A 24 -18.10 3.39 -1.84
N HIS A 25 -17.10 4.24 -2.07
CA HIS A 25 -16.52 4.43 -3.40
C HIS A 25 -15.26 3.60 -3.62
N ARG A 26 -14.35 3.62 -2.65
CA ARG A 26 -13.00 3.06 -2.78
C ARG A 26 -12.54 2.37 -1.51
N VAL A 27 -11.62 1.42 -1.68
CA VAL A 27 -11.06 0.67 -0.56
C VAL A 27 -9.54 0.59 -0.65
N THR A 28 -8.90 0.64 0.52
CA THR A 28 -7.48 0.34 0.69
C THR A 28 -7.36 -0.88 1.61
N VAL A 29 -6.65 -1.90 1.16
CA VAL A 29 -6.42 -3.13 1.92
C VAL A 29 -4.97 -3.17 2.37
N SER A 30 -4.73 -3.47 3.65
CA SER A 30 -3.38 -3.70 4.16
C SER A 30 -2.96 -5.14 3.87
N LEU A 31 -1.88 -5.29 3.07
CA LEU A 31 -1.32 -6.59 2.70
C LEU A 31 0.18 -6.46 2.47
N ASP A 32 0.97 -7.00 3.40
CA ASP A 32 2.41 -6.77 3.43
C ASP A 32 3.22 -7.86 2.71
N SER A 33 2.65 -9.02 2.43
CA SER A 33 3.29 -10.11 1.69
C SER A 33 2.29 -11.14 1.19
N LEU A 34 2.66 -11.84 0.11
CA LEU A 34 1.99 -13.06 -0.37
C LEU A 34 2.64 -14.34 0.15
N ASP A 35 3.76 -14.24 0.87
CA ASP A 35 4.32 -15.36 1.63
C ASP A 35 3.53 -15.53 2.93
N GLU A 36 2.94 -16.71 3.14
CA GLU A 36 2.06 -16.99 4.28
C GLU A 36 2.75 -16.81 5.63
N ALA A 37 4.03 -17.18 5.73
CA ALA A 37 4.79 -17.07 6.99
C ALA A 37 5.10 -15.60 7.31
N VAL A 38 5.49 -14.83 6.28
CA VAL A 38 5.74 -13.39 6.40
C VAL A 38 4.43 -12.65 6.70
N PHE A 39 3.34 -12.97 5.97
CA PHE A 39 2.01 -12.39 6.21
C PHE A 39 1.57 -12.59 7.66
N ARG A 40 1.64 -13.81 8.18
CA ARG A 40 1.26 -14.11 9.58
C ARG A 40 2.07 -13.32 10.59
N LYS A 41 3.37 -13.17 10.33
CA LYS A 41 4.25 -12.42 11.22
C LYS A 41 3.88 -10.94 11.24
N MET A 42 3.57 -10.35 10.10
CA MET A 42 3.24 -8.92 9.98
C MET A 42 1.81 -8.61 10.40
N SER A 43 0.85 -9.48 10.10
CA SER A 43 -0.56 -9.31 10.50
C SER A 43 -0.82 -9.58 11.99
N GLY A 44 0.20 -10.01 12.74
CA GLY A 44 0.00 -10.43 14.14
C GLY A 44 -0.83 -11.71 14.29
N GLY A 45 -0.94 -12.52 13.24
CA GLY A 45 -1.70 -13.77 13.21
C GLY A 45 -3.20 -13.58 13.00
N PHE A 46 -3.67 -12.38 12.69
CA PHE A 46 -5.07 -12.13 12.41
C PHE A 46 -5.43 -12.44 10.96
N GLY A 47 -6.43 -13.30 10.76
CA GLY A 47 -6.94 -13.70 9.46
C GLY A 47 -5.99 -14.61 8.67
N GLY A 48 -6.39 -14.99 7.49
CA GLY A 48 -5.60 -15.76 6.52
C GLY A 48 -5.36 -14.98 5.24
N LEU A 49 -4.23 -15.21 4.61
CA LEU A 49 -3.91 -14.61 3.31
C LEU A 49 -5.00 -14.87 2.24
N PRO A 50 -5.56 -16.10 2.11
CA PRO A 50 -6.63 -16.35 1.14
C PRO A 50 -7.85 -15.46 1.36
N GLN A 51 -8.26 -15.22 2.61
CA GLN A 51 -9.41 -14.37 2.93
C GLN A 51 -9.18 -12.90 2.52
N VAL A 52 -7.96 -12.40 2.66
CA VAL A 52 -7.59 -11.04 2.22
C VAL A 52 -7.64 -10.93 0.71
N LEU A 53 -7.11 -11.91 -0.02
CA LEU A 53 -7.15 -11.96 -1.49
C LEU A 53 -8.58 -12.05 -2.01
N GLU A 54 -9.41 -12.93 -1.45
CA GLU A 54 -10.84 -13.02 -1.75
C GLU A 54 -11.56 -11.68 -1.49
N GLY A 55 -11.16 -10.97 -0.42
CA GLY A 55 -11.68 -9.64 -0.10
C GLY A 55 -11.35 -8.60 -1.17
N ILE A 56 -10.13 -8.62 -1.71
CA ILE A 56 -9.71 -7.73 -2.80
C ILE A 56 -10.50 -8.04 -4.08
N GLU A 57 -10.64 -9.31 -4.43
CA GLU A 57 -11.43 -9.75 -5.60
C GLU A 57 -12.90 -9.35 -5.47
N ALA A 58 -13.50 -9.54 -4.29
CA ALA A 58 -14.87 -9.14 -4.02
C ALA A 58 -15.06 -7.61 -4.10
N ALA A 59 -14.09 -6.83 -3.67
CA ALA A 59 -14.11 -5.38 -3.80
C ALA A 59 -14.11 -4.94 -5.27
N LEU A 60 -13.26 -5.57 -6.09
CA LEU A 60 -13.24 -5.33 -7.54
C LEU A 60 -14.57 -5.73 -8.19
N ALA A 61 -15.09 -6.91 -7.86
CA ALA A 61 -16.37 -7.41 -8.38
C ALA A 61 -17.56 -6.52 -8.00
N ALA A 62 -17.55 -5.95 -6.78
CA ALA A 62 -18.56 -5.00 -6.31
C ALA A 62 -18.43 -3.61 -6.97
N GLY A 63 -17.38 -3.34 -7.75
CA GLY A 63 -17.16 -2.05 -8.41
C GLY A 63 -16.64 -0.96 -7.45
N LEU A 64 -16.00 -1.33 -6.35
CA LEU A 64 -15.24 -0.39 -5.54
C LEU A 64 -13.98 0.03 -6.30
N ARG A 65 -13.83 1.31 -6.56
CA ARG A 65 -12.69 1.82 -7.36
C ARG A 65 -12.27 3.21 -6.89
N PRO A 66 -10.95 3.47 -6.80
CA PRO A 66 -9.86 2.51 -6.94
C PRO A 66 -9.74 1.54 -5.76
N VAL A 67 -9.27 0.31 -6.04
CA VAL A 67 -8.79 -0.62 -5.01
C VAL A 67 -7.29 -0.43 -4.87
N LYS A 68 -6.84 -0.20 -3.64
CA LYS A 68 -5.41 -0.04 -3.33
C LYS A 68 -4.96 -1.10 -2.33
N VAL A 69 -3.74 -1.56 -2.48
CA VAL A 69 -3.05 -2.39 -1.50
C VAL A 69 -1.93 -1.58 -0.88
N ASN A 70 -1.96 -1.39 0.44
CA ASN A 70 -0.89 -0.78 1.21
C ASN A 70 0.03 -1.87 1.75
N THR A 71 1.31 -1.72 1.50
CA THR A 71 2.37 -2.65 1.90
C THR A 71 3.45 -1.87 2.63
N VAL A 72 3.59 -2.07 3.92
CA VAL A 72 4.72 -1.54 4.69
C VAL A 72 5.94 -2.42 4.41
N VAL A 73 7.05 -1.83 3.98
CA VAL A 73 8.26 -2.58 3.65
C VAL A 73 9.29 -2.44 4.75
N GLN A 74 9.62 -3.56 5.40
CA GLN A 74 10.61 -3.65 6.47
C GLN A 74 11.77 -4.54 6.06
N ARG A 75 12.99 -4.03 6.21
CA ARG A 75 14.24 -4.74 5.89
C ARG A 75 14.38 -6.02 6.70
N GLY A 76 14.73 -7.11 6.00
CA GLY A 76 14.92 -8.43 6.60
C GLY A 76 13.64 -9.13 7.04
N LEU A 77 12.47 -8.53 6.77
CA LEU A 77 11.18 -9.14 7.09
C LEU A 77 10.38 -9.47 5.83
N ASN A 78 10.02 -8.48 5.00
CA ASN A 78 9.26 -8.69 3.77
C ASN A 78 9.87 -8.03 2.53
N ASP A 79 10.97 -7.31 2.65
CA ASP A 79 11.66 -6.63 1.54
C ASP A 79 11.98 -7.56 0.36
N HIS A 80 12.31 -8.83 0.65
CA HIS A 80 12.57 -9.86 -0.35
C HIS A 80 11.31 -10.40 -1.05
N THR A 81 10.10 -10.12 -0.56
CA THR A 81 8.82 -10.59 -1.12
C THR A 81 8.08 -9.52 -1.94
N VAL A 82 8.58 -8.27 -1.95
CA VAL A 82 7.90 -7.13 -2.58
C VAL A 82 7.69 -7.34 -4.08
N LEU A 83 8.69 -7.85 -4.80
CA LEU A 83 8.56 -8.07 -6.24
C LEU A 83 7.50 -9.13 -6.57
N ASN A 84 7.35 -10.17 -5.75
CA ASN A 84 6.31 -11.19 -5.94
C ASN A 84 4.91 -10.59 -5.73
N LEU A 85 4.74 -9.72 -4.73
CA LEU A 85 3.48 -9.02 -4.50
C LEU A 85 3.14 -8.08 -5.67
N LEU A 86 4.11 -7.34 -6.17
CA LEU A 86 3.92 -6.47 -7.33
C LEU A 86 3.59 -7.28 -8.60
N GLU A 87 4.25 -8.40 -8.84
CA GLU A 87 3.98 -9.29 -9.98
C GLU A 87 2.55 -9.82 -9.96
N HIS A 88 2.04 -10.17 -8.77
CA HIS A 88 0.68 -10.67 -8.59
C HIS A 88 -0.38 -9.64 -8.99
N PHE A 89 -0.19 -8.37 -8.61
CA PHE A 89 -1.14 -7.30 -8.88
C PHE A 89 -0.90 -6.57 -10.19
N ARG A 90 0.25 -6.77 -10.82
CA ARG A 90 0.60 -6.17 -12.09
C ARG A 90 -0.36 -6.63 -13.20
N GLY A 91 -0.88 -5.69 -14.00
CA GLY A 91 -1.89 -5.97 -15.02
C GLY A 91 -3.31 -6.08 -14.47
N THR A 92 -3.51 -5.88 -13.17
CA THR A 92 -4.84 -5.80 -12.55
C THR A 92 -5.26 -4.34 -12.32
N GLU A 93 -6.50 -4.15 -11.85
CA GLU A 93 -7.01 -2.82 -11.48
C GLU A 93 -6.61 -2.40 -10.04
N VAL A 94 -5.69 -3.13 -9.42
CA VAL A 94 -5.19 -2.85 -8.06
C VAL A 94 -3.93 -2.01 -8.13
N THR A 95 -3.91 -0.89 -7.40
CA THR A 95 -2.69 -0.10 -7.22
C THR A 95 -1.99 -0.51 -5.92
N VAL A 96 -0.77 -1.01 -6.02
CA VAL A 96 0.07 -1.28 -4.83
C VAL A 96 0.77 -0.01 -4.40
N ARG A 97 0.70 0.31 -3.10
CA ARG A 97 1.45 1.40 -2.48
C ARG A 97 2.45 0.84 -1.49
N LEU A 98 3.71 1.04 -1.76
CA LEU A 98 4.83 0.66 -0.90
C LEU A 98 5.12 1.80 0.06
N ILE A 99 5.12 1.49 1.36
CA ILE A 99 5.27 2.46 2.46
C ILE A 99 6.54 2.11 3.22
N GLU A 100 7.41 3.07 3.41
CA GLU A 100 8.60 2.88 4.26
C GLU A 100 8.20 2.58 5.70
N TYR A 101 8.90 1.60 6.32
CA TYR A 101 8.70 1.27 7.72
C TYR A 101 9.11 2.44 8.60
N MET A 102 8.15 2.99 9.33
CA MET A 102 8.32 4.22 10.12
C MET A 102 8.09 3.98 11.60
N ASP A 103 8.59 4.91 12.42
CA ASP A 103 8.29 4.95 13.85
C ASP A 103 6.80 5.27 14.05
N VAL A 104 6.13 4.39 14.77
CA VAL A 104 4.72 4.58 15.21
C VAL A 104 4.65 4.66 16.75
N GLY A 105 5.71 5.13 17.37
CA GLY A 105 5.87 5.22 18.82
C GLY A 105 6.41 3.93 19.45
N ASN A 106 6.25 3.76 20.76
CA ASN A 106 6.91 2.70 21.55
C ASN A 106 6.43 1.27 21.26
N ARG A 107 5.62 1.04 20.21
CA ARG A 107 4.99 -0.27 19.98
C ARG A 107 5.74 -1.19 19.02
N ASN A 108 6.54 -0.64 18.12
CA ASN A 108 7.15 -1.41 17.04
C ASN A 108 8.68 -1.61 17.18
N ALA A 109 9.30 -1.11 18.24
CA ALA A 109 10.75 -1.15 18.46
C ALA A 109 11.52 -0.74 17.19
N TRP A 110 11.10 0.37 16.57
CA TRP A 110 11.61 0.85 15.30
C TRP A 110 13.11 1.20 15.37
N GLU A 111 13.84 0.81 14.35
CA GLU A 111 15.24 1.17 14.16
C GLU A 111 15.47 1.65 12.72
N PRO A 112 16.29 2.70 12.49
CA PRO A 112 16.58 3.19 11.14
C PRO A 112 17.13 2.11 10.19
N ALA A 113 17.86 1.13 10.72
CA ALA A 113 18.42 0.01 9.96
C ALA A 113 17.35 -0.88 9.31
N GLN A 114 16.13 -0.86 9.83
CA GLN A 114 14.98 -1.63 9.31
C GLN A 114 14.27 -0.94 8.14
N VAL A 115 14.61 0.31 7.85
CA VAL A 115 14.03 1.05 6.73
C VAL A 115 14.65 0.61 5.42
N VAL A 116 13.81 0.36 4.43
CA VAL A 116 14.22 0.19 3.04
C VAL A 116 13.82 1.45 2.30
N PRO A 117 14.77 2.30 1.87
CA PRO A 117 14.43 3.52 1.13
C PRO A 117 13.64 3.21 -0.14
N SER A 118 12.63 4.00 -0.43
CA SER A 118 11.79 3.86 -1.63
C SER A 118 12.61 3.83 -2.92
N ALA A 119 13.70 4.61 -2.99
CA ALA A 119 14.61 4.63 -4.12
C ALA A 119 15.30 3.27 -4.36
N ASP A 120 15.60 2.49 -3.30
CA ASP A 120 16.22 1.17 -3.41
C ASP A 120 15.23 0.16 -3.99
N ILE A 121 13.98 0.21 -3.56
CA ILE A 121 12.91 -0.64 -4.08
C ILE A 121 12.60 -0.27 -5.52
N LEU A 122 12.52 1.02 -5.83
CA LEU A 122 12.28 1.52 -7.18
C LEU A 122 13.36 1.03 -8.16
N ARG A 123 14.64 1.02 -7.76
CA ARG A 123 15.72 0.47 -8.59
C ARG A 123 15.54 -1.01 -8.88
N GLN A 124 15.11 -1.80 -7.90
CA GLN A 124 14.83 -3.23 -8.08
C GLN A 124 13.66 -3.46 -9.05
N ILE A 125 12.59 -2.64 -8.91
CA ILE A 125 11.43 -2.71 -9.80
C ILE A 125 11.83 -2.34 -11.22
N ALA A 126 12.54 -1.23 -11.41
CA ALA A 126 12.96 -0.73 -12.72
C ALA A 126 13.92 -1.70 -13.44
N ALA A 127 14.71 -2.48 -12.68
CA ALA A 127 15.56 -3.53 -13.25
C ALA A 127 14.76 -4.71 -13.82
N ARG A 128 13.53 -4.95 -13.35
CA ARG A 128 12.66 -6.04 -13.80
C ARG A 128 11.58 -5.56 -14.77
N TRP A 129 10.96 -4.43 -14.48
CA TRP A 129 9.90 -3.81 -15.26
C TRP A 129 10.19 -2.33 -15.41
N PRO A 130 10.39 -1.82 -16.60
CA PRO A 130 10.56 -0.38 -16.83
C PRO A 130 9.36 0.40 -16.31
N VAL A 131 9.63 1.48 -15.59
CA VAL A 131 8.62 2.36 -14.99
C VAL A 131 8.99 3.81 -15.19
N THR A 132 8.00 4.66 -15.43
CA THR A 132 8.14 6.11 -15.58
C THR A 132 7.37 6.82 -14.47
N ALA A 133 7.99 7.88 -13.92
CA ALA A 133 7.33 8.72 -12.92
C ALA A 133 6.05 9.36 -13.49
N ALA A 134 4.96 9.26 -12.75
CA ALA A 134 3.68 9.85 -13.10
C ALA A 134 3.42 11.13 -12.30
N PRO A 135 2.80 12.17 -12.88
CA PRO A 135 2.46 13.39 -12.15
C PRO A 135 1.46 13.08 -11.03
N GLY A 136 1.55 13.84 -9.94
CA GLY A 136 0.56 13.77 -8.86
C GLY A 136 -0.85 14.07 -9.37
N ARG A 137 -1.85 13.42 -8.80
CA ARG A 137 -3.27 13.61 -9.19
C ARG A 137 -3.86 14.89 -8.62
N TYR A 138 -3.35 15.34 -7.48
CA TYR A 138 -3.78 16.55 -6.79
C TYR A 138 -2.63 17.13 -5.96
N ARG A 139 -2.75 18.43 -5.64
CA ARG A 139 -1.76 19.11 -4.78
C ARG A 139 -1.79 18.52 -3.37
N GLY A 140 -0.63 18.12 -2.84
CA GLY A 140 -0.53 17.47 -1.53
C GLY A 140 -0.72 15.94 -1.57
N GLU A 141 -0.64 15.30 -2.74
CA GLU A 141 -0.57 13.84 -2.82
C GLU A 141 0.74 13.35 -2.17
N VAL A 142 0.62 12.60 -1.09
CA VAL A 142 1.76 12.08 -0.29
C VAL A 142 2.53 11.00 -1.03
N ALA A 143 1.87 10.25 -1.91
CA ALA A 143 2.48 9.16 -2.64
C ALA A 143 3.11 9.61 -3.95
N SER A 144 4.41 9.37 -4.14
CA SER A 144 5.06 9.42 -5.45
C SER A 144 4.53 8.27 -6.30
N ARG A 145 4.17 8.53 -7.57
CA ARG A 145 3.53 7.56 -8.45
C ARG A 145 4.43 7.22 -9.63
N TYR A 146 4.39 5.95 -10.03
CA TYR A 146 5.07 5.42 -11.21
C TYR A 146 4.12 4.53 -12.00
N THR A 147 4.16 4.63 -13.31
CA THR A 147 3.43 3.76 -14.23
C THR A 147 4.38 2.74 -14.85
N TYR A 148 3.92 1.51 -15.02
CA TYR A 148 4.65 0.55 -15.85
C TYR A 148 4.61 0.99 -17.31
N ASP A 149 5.76 0.98 -18.00
CA ASP A 149 5.88 1.48 -19.37
C ASP A 149 5.10 0.63 -20.38
N ASP A 150 4.80 -0.61 -20.03
CA ASP A 150 3.96 -1.52 -20.82
C ASP A 150 2.46 -1.41 -20.54
N GLY A 151 2.05 -0.45 -19.73
CA GLY A 151 0.65 -0.21 -19.41
C GLY A 151 0.05 -1.15 -18.37
N ALA A 152 0.85 -1.95 -17.66
CA ALA A 152 0.38 -2.92 -16.68
C ALA A 152 -0.04 -2.31 -15.32
N GLY A 153 -0.38 -1.02 -15.29
CA GLY A 153 -0.87 -0.33 -14.09
C GLY A 153 0.11 0.65 -13.47
N GLU A 154 -0.09 0.94 -12.20
CA GLU A 154 0.72 1.92 -11.46
C GLU A 154 1.14 1.41 -10.08
N ILE A 155 2.23 1.98 -9.57
CA ILE A 155 2.76 1.76 -8.23
C ILE A 155 2.84 3.11 -7.52
N GLY A 156 2.54 3.14 -6.23
CA GLY A 156 2.76 4.29 -5.36
C GLY A 156 3.88 4.05 -4.37
N PHE A 157 4.58 5.10 -3.97
CA PHE A 157 5.55 5.07 -2.88
C PHE A 157 5.20 6.13 -1.86
N VAL A 158 5.25 5.77 -0.58
CA VAL A 158 5.14 6.69 0.55
C VAL A 158 6.46 6.68 1.29
N SER A 159 7.31 7.66 0.97
CA SER A 159 8.69 7.78 1.47
C SER A 159 8.70 8.54 2.81
N SER A 160 8.06 7.95 3.83
CA SER A 160 7.83 8.59 5.12
C SER A 160 9.11 8.93 5.89
N VAL A 161 10.22 8.26 5.58
CA VAL A 161 11.50 8.37 6.30
C VAL A 161 12.59 8.96 5.42
N SER A 162 12.77 8.45 4.19
CA SER A 162 13.85 8.89 3.30
C SER A 162 13.59 10.23 2.64
N GLU A 163 12.31 10.56 2.37
CA GLU A 163 11.83 11.83 1.80
C GLU A 163 10.58 12.29 2.56
N PRO A 164 10.72 12.73 3.82
CA PRO A 164 9.57 13.08 4.64
C PRO A 164 8.82 14.26 4.03
N PHE A 165 7.53 14.06 3.77
CA PHE A 165 6.62 15.04 3.16
C PHE A 165 6.28 16.22 4.07
N CYS A 166 6.61 16.15 5.36
CA CYS A 166 6.43 17.27 6.30
C CYS A 166 7.38 18.46 6.04
N GLY A 167 8.39 18.31 5.19
CA GLY A 167 9.33 19.39 4.86
C GLY A 167 8.71 20.54 4.05
N ASP A 168 7.60 20.27 3.36
CA ASP A 168 6.89 21.25 2.52
C ASP A 168 5.59 21.78 3.15
N LEU A 169 5.24 21.31 4.35
CA LEU A 169 4.08 21.76 5.11
C LEU A 169 4.56 22.69 6.23
N ASP A 170 3.86 23.79 6.45
CA ASP A 170 4.04 24.61 7.66
C ASP A 170 3.81 23.72 8.90
N ALA A 171 4.59 23.96 9.96
CA ALA A 171 4.57 23.13 11.17
C ALA A 171 3.15 22.92 11.77
N ALA A 172 2.22 23.83 11.48
CA ALA A 172 0.82 23.73 11.88
C ALA A 172 0.01 22.64 11.14
N ASP A 173 0.43 22.27 9.93
CA ASP A 173 -0.25 21.25 9.12
C ASP A 173 0.26 19.82 9.42
N CYS A 174 1.44 19.70 10.03
CA CYS A 174 2.03 18.41 10.40
C CYS A 174 1.34 17.78 11.62
N ASP A 175 0.81 18.61 12.55
CA ASP A 175 0.13 18.15 13.77
C ASP A 175 -1.26 17.53 13.49
N LEU A 176 -1.85 17.79 12.33
CA LEU A 176 -3.16 17.23 11.92
C LEU A 176 -3.10 15.76 11.47
N LEU A 177 -1.90 15.21 11.26
CA LEU A 177 -1.71 13.82 10.80
C LEU A 177 -1.41 12.84 11.97
N THR A 178 -1.31 13.35 13.19
CA THR A 178 -0.96 12.57 14.40
C THR A 178 -2.12 12.33 15.37
N THR A 179 -3.33 12.71 15.02
CA THR A 179 -4.55 12.46 15.85
C THR A 179 -5.45 11.36 15.31
#